data_9ea18d134b114170500c64ece1519a6f
#
_entry.id   9ea18d134b114170500c64ece1519a6f
#
_cell.length_a   1.000
_cell.length_b   1.000
_cell.length_c   1.000
_cell.angle_alpha   90.00
_cell.angle_beta   90.00
_cell.angle_gamma   90.00
#
_symmetry.space_group_name_H-M   'P 1'
#
loop_
_entity.id
_entity.type
_entity.pdbx_description
1 polymer ?
#
loop_
_entity_poly.entity_id
_entity_poly.type
_entity_poly.pdbx_seq_one_letter_code
_entity_poly.pdbx_strand_id
1 'polypeptide(L)'
;MLHTKIIDASVEKIEISNAEDFLNSSKFGAIIYFVGTVRDNNENKEVTGITYDAKDSMVIKSFEEIYEDVESELNIKNKAVFIEHIKGYVGLSEKSIIIGVACMHRD
;
A
#
# COMPACT_ATOMS: atom_id res chain seq x y z
N MET A 1 -2.20 13.23 -5.91
CA MET A 1 -2.51 12.03 -6.73
C MET A 1 -2.67 10.82 -5.84
N LEU A 2 -3.61 9.97 -6.16
CA LEU A 2 -3.88 8.76 -5.38
C LEU A 2 -4.06 7.57 -6.31
N HIS A 3 -3.30 6.51 -6.09
CA HIS A 3 -3.51 5.21 -6.72
C HIS A 3 -3.88 4.19 -5.65
N THR A 4 -5.01 3.53 -5.83
CA THR A 4 -5.44 2.43 -4.97
C THR A 4 -5.83 1.24 -5.82
N LYS A 5 -5.47 0.05 -5.37
CA LYS A 5 -5.83 -1.18 -6.07
C LYS A 5 -5.85 -2.35 -5.10
N ILE A 6 -6.84 -3.21 -5.26
CA ILE A 6 -6.84 -4.52 -4.62
C ILE A 6 -6.35 -5.52 -5.64
N ILE A 7 -5.27 -6.22 -5.30
CA ILE A 7 -4.62 -7.18 -6.18
C ILE A 7 -5.11 -8.59 -5.85
N ASP A 8 -5.62 -9.29 -6.86
CA ASP A 8 -6.01 -10.68 -6.71
C ASP A 8 -4.75 -11.56 -6.79
N ALA A 9 -4.41 -12.21 -5.70
CA ALA A 9 -3.20 -13.03 -5.59
C ALA A 9 -3.15 -14.18 -6.59
N SER A 10 -4.29 -14.62 -7.11
CA SER A 10 -4.33 -15.68 -8.12
C SER A 10 -3.96 -15.20 -9.52
N VAL A 11 -3.92 -13.88 -9.74
CA VAL A 11 -3.70 -13.27 -11.05
C VAL A 11 -2.37 -12.54 -11.11
N GLU A 12 -2.03 -11.80 -10.06
CA GLU A 12 -0.84 -10.96 -10.04
C GLU A 12 -0.32 -10.81 -8.63
N LYS A 13 0.80 -10.14 -8.48
CA LYS A 13 1.40 -9.87 -7.19
C LYS A 13 1.78 -8.39 -7.07
N ILE A 14 2.07 -7.95 -5.84
CA ILE A 14 2.54 -6.59 -5.60
C ILE A 14 3.98 -6.47 -6.10
N GLU A 15 4.23 -5.45 -6.92
CA GLU A 15 5.55 -5.12 -7.45
C GLU A 15 5.94 -3.72 -6.98
N ILE A 16 7.07 -3.61 -6.27
CA ILE A 16 7.55 -2.31 -5.78
C ILE A 16 7.80 -1.36 -6.95
N SER A 17 8.24 -1.88 -8.10
CA SER A 17 8.49 -1.05 -9.28
C SER A 17 7.27 -0.25 -9.73
N ASN A 18 6.07 -0.79 -9.55
CA ASN A 18 4.85 -0.07 -9.89
C ASN A 18 4.67 1.17 -9.00
N ALA A 19 4.98 1.05 -7.72
CA ALA A 19 4.92 2.17 -6.79
C ALA A 19 6.02 3.20 -7.13
N GLU A 20 7.22 2.72 -7.43
CA GLU A 20 8.33 3.60 -7.80
C GLU A 20 8.00 4.41 -9.05
N ASP A 21 7.45 3.76 -10.07
CA ASP A 21 7.06 4.44 -11.31
C ASP A 21 5.98 5.50 -11.07
N PHE A 22 4.98 5.18 -10.25
CA PHE A 22 3.89 6.11 -9.94
C PHE A 22 4.39 7.32 -9.16
N LEU A 23 5.30 7.11 -8.21
CA LEU A 23 5.77 8.15 -7.30
C LEU A 23 6.98 8.92 -7.82
N ASN A 24 7.59 8.47 -8.90
CA ASN A 24 8.79 9.09 -9.45
C ASN A 24 8.45 10.40 -10.17
N SER A 25 8.82 11.51 -9.55
CA SER A 25 8.62 12.85 -10.12
C SER A 25 9.62 13.80 -9.52
N SER A 26 10.15 14.68 -10.35
CA SER A 26 11.08 15.73 -9.88
C SER A 26 10.43 16.76 -8.93
N LYS A 27 9.10 16.72 -8.81
CA LYS A 27 8.37 17.59 -7.89
C LYS A 27 8.48 17.14 -6.43
N PHE A 28 8.81 15.88 -6.19
CA PHE A 28 8.82 15.31 -4.85
C PHE A 28 10.24 15.18 -4.33
N GLY A 29 10.50 15.75 -3.17
CA GLY A 29 11.81 15.68 -2.51
C GLY A 29 11.91 14.55 -1.48
N ALA A 30 10.81 13.88 -1.17
CA ALA A 30 10.82 12.78 -0.22
C ALA A 30 9.85 11.69 -0.66
N ILE A 31 10.27 10.44 -0.57
CA ILE A 31 9.43 9.28 -0.87
C ILE A 31 9.67 8.26 0.24
N ILE A 32 8.59 7.74 0.80
CA ILE A 32 8.64 6.70 1.84
C ILE A 32 7.81 5.52 1.38
N TYR A 33 8.33 4.31 1.57
CA TYR A 33 7.61 3.08 1.28
C TYR A 33 7.42 2.27 2.54
N PHE A 34 6.23 1.73 2.71
CA PHE A 34 5.93 0.70 3.69
C PHE A 34 5.53 -0.55 2.92
N VAL A 35 6.17 -1.68 3.21
CA VAL A 35 5.85 -2.96 2.59
C VAL A 35 5.58 -3.96 3.70
N GLY A 36 4.37 -4.51 3.72
CA GLY A 36 4.02 -5.59 4.64
C GLY A 36 4.25 -6.94 3.97
N THR A 37 4.88 -7.84 4.69
CA THR A 37 5.12 -9.21 4.23
C THR A 37 4.57 -10.21 5.24
N VAL A 38 4.37 -11.44 4.80
CA VAL A 38 3.87 -12.49 5.69
C VAL A 38 5.06 -13.10 6.43
N ARG A 39 5.05 -13.02 7.76
CA ARG A 39 6.09 -13.62 8.60
C ARG A 39 5.69 -15.05 9.02
N ASP A 40 6.69 -15.84 9.39
CA ASP A 40 6.51 -17.26 9.71
C ASP A 40 5.92 -17.54 11.09
N ASN A 41 5.73 -16.52 11.92
CA ASN A 41 5.25 -16.68 13.29
C ASN A 41 4.26 -15.57 13.63
N ASN A 42 3.12 -15.96 14.22
CA ASN A 42 2.14 -15.02 14.72
C ASN A 42 1.61 -15.54 16.05
N GLU A 43 1.85 -14.80 17.15
CA GLU A 43 1.45 -15.18 18.50
C GLU A 43 1.94 -16.58 18.89
N ASN A 44 3.22 -16.88 18.64
CA ASN A 44 3.85 -18.17 18.91
C ASN A 44 3.28 -19.34 18.11
N LYS A 45 2.56 -19.06 17.02
CA LYS A 45 2.05 -20.07 16.11
C LYS A 45 2.82 -20.05 14.81
N GLU A 46 3.13 -21.22 14.30
CA GLU A 46 3.76 -21.37 12.99
C GLU A 46 2.77 -21.01 11.89
N VAL A 47 3.20 -20.17 10.94
CA VAL A 47 2.38 -19.67 9.84
C VAL A 47 3.04 -20.06 8.51
N THR A 48 2.28 -20.61 7.58
CA THR A 48 2.77 -20.93 6.23
C THR A 48 2.31 -19.89 5.21
N GLY A 49 1.31 -19.11 5.54
CA GLY A 49 0.77 -18.05 4.71
C GLY A 49 -0.50 -17.50 5.33
N ILE A 50 -1.05 -16.46 4.73
CA ILE A 50 -2.28 -15.81 5.20
C ILE A 50 -3.21 -15.63 4.01
N THR A 51 -4.50 -15.90 4.23
CA THR A 51 -5.52 -15.59 3.24
C THR A 51 -6.20 -14.28 3.65
N TYR A 52 -6.15 -13.30 2.75
CA TYR A 52 -6.79 -12.01 2.95
C TYR A 52 -8.11 -11.97 2.23
N ASP A 53 -9.16 -11.55 2.93
CA ASP A 53 -10.50 -11.40 2.40
C ASP A 53 -10.88 -9.93 2.48
N ALA A 54 -11.28 -9.35 1.36
CA ALA A 54 -11.61 -7.95 1.30
C ALA A 54 -12.71 -7.69 0.27
N LYS A 55 -13.64 -6.83 0.63
CA LYS A 55 -14.60 -6.29 -0.34
C LYS A 55 -13.93 -5.09 -0.98
N ASP A 56 -13.56 -5.23 -2.25
CA ASP A 56 -12.73 -4.26 -2.97
C ASP A 56 -13.25 -2.82 -2.84
N SER A 57 -14.54 -2.61 -3.08
CA SER A 57 -15.12 -1.26 -3.05
C SER A 57 -15.05 -0.63 -1.66
N MET A 58 -15.23 -1.41 -0.60
CA MET A 58 -15.17 -0.89 0.78
C MET A 58 -13.75 -0.54 1.18
N VAL A 59 -12.80 -1.37 0.79
CA VAL A 59 -11.38 -1.15 1.13
C VAL A 59 -10.85 0.08 0.39
N ILE A 60 -11.13 0.20 -0.90
CA ILE A 60 -10.72 1.35 -1.69
C ILE A 60 -11.35 2.63 -1.16
N LYS A 61 -12.62 2.60 -0.80
CA LYS A 61 -13.28 3.75 -0.20
C LYS A 61 -12.62 4.17 1.10
N SER A 62 -12.23 3.21 1.94
CA SER A 62 -11.51 3.50 3.18
C SER A 62 -10.16 4.17 2.91
N PHE A 63 -9.43 3.72 1.89
CA PHE A 63 -8.17 4.34 1.50
C PHE A 63 -8.37 5.77 1.03
N GLU A 64 -9.42 6.03 0.25
CA GLU A 64 -9.75 7.37 -0.22
C GLU A 64 -10.11 8.30 0.94
N GLU A 65 -10.87 7.81 1.91
CA GLU A 65 -11.23 8.59 3.10
C GLU A 65 -10.00 8.95 3.93
N ILE A 66 -9.09 8.00 4.13
CA ILE A 66 -7.83 8.25 4.85
C ILE A 66 -7.01 9.30 4.11
N TYR A 67 -6.92 9.20 2.79
CA TYR A 67 -6.19 10.17 1.97
C TYR A 67 -6.76 11.59 2.15
N GLU A 68 -8.08 11.73 2.10
CA GLU A 68 -8.74 13.01 2.25
C GLU A 68 -8.60 13.58 3.66
N ASP A 69 -8.68 12.73 4.68
CA ASP A 69 -8.52 13.14 6.08
C ASP A 69 -7.11 13.66 6.34
N VAL A 70 -6.10 12.98 5.83
CA VAL A 70 -4.71 13.42 5.96
C VAL A 70 -4.51 14.74 5.26
N GLU A 71 -5.08 14.92 4.08
CA GLU A 71 -4.99 16.17 3.34
C GLU A 71 -5.62 17.34 4.11
N SER A 72 -6.80 17.11 4.69
CA SER A 72 -7.50 18.13 5.47
C SER A 72 -6.78 18.49 6.76
N GLU A 73 -6.35 17.49 7.52
CA GLU A 73 -5.77 17.71 8.86
C GLU A 73 -4.36 18.28 8.79
N LEU A 74 -3.55 17.81 7.87
CA LEU A 74 -2.14 18.21 7.78
C LEU A 74 -1.89 19.29 6.72
N ASN A 75 -2.92 19.65 5.97
CA ASN A 75 -2.83 20.66 4.90
C ASN A 75 -1.72 20.35 3.89
N ILE A 76 -1.52 19.07 3.59
CA ILE A 76 -0.53 18.60 2.63
C ILE A 76 -1.23 18.44 1.28
N LYS A 77 -1.03 19.38 0.37
CA LYS A 77 -1.73 19.37 -0.93
C LYS A 77 -0.94 18.73 -2.05
N ASN A 78 0.38 18.94 -2.08
CA ASN A 78 1.24 18.40 -3.13
C ASN A 78 1.84 17.09 -2.66
N LYS A 79 1.08 16.01 -2.85
CA LYS A 79 1.50 14.67 -2.50
C LYS A 79 1.01 13.65 -3.51
N ALA A 80 1.64 12.50 -3.53
CA ALA A 80 1.18 11.33 -4.24
C ALA A 80 1.17 10.15 -3.27
N VAL A 81 0.13 9.34 -3.32
CA VAL A 81 -0.01 8.16 -2.47
C VAL A 81 -0.35 6.96 -3.35
N PHE A 82 0.37 5.88 -3.13
CA PHE A 82 0.18 4.61 -3.84
C PHE A 82 -0.13 3.54 -2.81
N ILE A 83 -1.29 2.89 -2.92
CA ILE A 83 -1.70 1.83 -1.99
C ILE A 83 -2.18 0.64 -2.79
N GLU A 84 -1.57 -0.51 -2.58
CA GLU A 84 -2.06 -1.79 -3.12
C GLU A 84 -2.11 -2.81 -2.01
N HIS A 85 -3.19 -3.55 -1.93
CA HIS A 85 -3.40 -4.62 -0.96
C HIS A 85 -3.83 -5.88 -1.67
N ILE A 86 -3.31 -7.02 -1.21
CA ILE A 86 -3.66 -8.33 -1.76
C ILE A 86 -5.02 -8.80 -1.20
N LYS A 87 -5.77 -9.48 -2.03
CA LYS A 87 -6.81 -10.41 -1.59
C LYS A 87 -6.46 -11.81 -2.09
N GLY A 88 -6.79 -12.83 -1.31
CA GLY A 88 -6.43 -14.21 -1.60
C GLY A 88 -5.26 -14.67 -0.74
N TYR A 89 -4.64 -15.76 -1.13
CA TYR A 89 -3.58 -16.38 -0.34
C TYR A 89 -2.21 -15.76 -0.64
N VAL A 90 -1.49 -15.42 0.41
CA VAL A 90 -0.12 -14.89 0.34
C VAL A 90 0.78 -15.80 1.16
N GLY A 91 1.82 -16.33 0.53
CA GLY A 91 2.80 -17.20 1.18
C GLY A 91 3.81 -16.42 2.02
N LEU A 92 4.68 -17.18 2.69
CA LEU A 92 5.73 -16.59 3.52
C LEU A 92 6.65 -15.68 2.72
N SER A 93 7.02 -14.57 3.32
CA SER A 93 7.91 -13.56 2.75
C SER A 93 7.35 -12.82 1.53
N GLU A 94 6.17 -13.18 1.08
CA GLU A 94 5.51 -12.47 -0.01
C GLU A 94 4.84 -11.20 0.50
N LYS A 95 4.67 -10.23 -0.39
CA LYS A 95 4.10 -8.93 -0.05
C LYS A 95 2.58 -8.99 0.02
N SER A 96 2.02 -8.46 1.10
CA SER A 96 0.57 -8.37 1.30
C SER A 96 0.03 -6.97 1.09
N ILE A 97 0.84 -5.96 1.32
CA ILE A 97 0.45 -4.55 1.16
C ILE A 97 1.67 -3.73 0.81
N ILE A 98 1.44 -2.69 0.01
CA ILE A 98 2.43 -1.64 -0.18
C ILE A 98 1.75 -0.29 -0.05
N ILE A 99 2.38 0.61 0.69
CA ILE A 99 1.97 2.01 0.81
C ILE A 99 3.19 2.86 0.47
N GLY A 100 3.07 3.67 -0.56
CA GLY A 100 4.11 4.64 -0.92
C GLY A 100 3.56 6.04 -0.80
N VAL A 101 4.35 6.95 -0.24
CA VAL A 101 3.98 8.36 -0.07
C VAL A 101 5.12 9.23 -0.56
N ALA A 102 4.79 10.15 -1.44
CA ALA A 102 5.74 11.15 -1.94
C ALA A 102 5.21 12.54 -1.65
N CYS A 103 6.08 13.44 -1.23
CA CYS A 103 5.72 14.83 -0.99
C CYS A 103 6.88 15.77 -1.36
N MET A 104 6.57 17.07 -1.45
CA MET A 104 7.54 18.07 -1.89
C MET A 104 8.68 18.24 -0.90
N HIS A 105 8.38 18.22 0.39
CA HIS A 105 9.34 18.53 1.45
C HIS A 105 9.68 17.30 2.27
N ARG A 106 10.93 17.22 2.71
CA ARG A 106 11.41 16.15 3.58
C ARG A 106 11.20 16.46 5.07
N ASP A 107 10.85 17.67 5.38
CA ASP A 107 10.71 18.18 6.77
C ASP A 107 9.32 17.90 7.34
#